data_b275159dc227ac477b1e363d14036e66
#
_entry.id   b275159dc227ac477b1e363d14036e66
#
_cell.length_a   1.000
_cell.length_b   1.000
_cell.length_c   1.000
_cell.angle_alpha   90.00
_cell.angle_beta   90.00
_cell.angle_gamma   90.00
#
_symmetry.space_group_name_H-M   'P 1'
#
loop_
_entity.id
_entity.type
_entity.pdbx_description
1 polymer ?
#
loop_
_entity_poly.entity_id
_entity_poly.type
_entity_poly.pdbx_seq_one_letter_code
_entity_poly.pdbx_strand_id
1 'polypeptide(L)'
;MDEDLMERMKGVCRVKFYVTDDADGKAQLARWLEGIDKPYTTASLGDNDWAHSWQKYYKPMTVGEKLWIVPEWERDQTPPEGRTPVYLNPGLTFGTGNHASTQLCLMGLEEYVVPGAPVLDLGCGSGILSIAAMALGASSAVAVDIDPKAVDVAYENAGLNGIGRDRYTVRAGDVLTDQALVKELGGQRYPLVLANIVADVIMPLSA
;
A
#
# COMPACT_ATOMS: atom_id res chain seq x y z
N MET A 1 -1.74 17.96 13.85
CA MET A 1 -0.30 18.21 14.10
C MET A 1 -0.26 19.16 15.29
N ASP A 2 0.49 18.79 16.30
CA ASP A 2 0.50 19.49 17.59
C ASP A 2 1.17 20.88 17.42
N GLU A 3 0.42 21.96 17.58
CA GLU A 3 0.91 23.34 17.41
C GLU A 3 2.03 23.68 18.41
N ASP A 4 1.93 23.14 19.63
CA ASP A 4 2.96 23.28 20.67
C ASP A 4 4.30 22.64 20.24
N LEU A 5 4.25 21.50 19.55
CA LEU A 5 5.44 20.82 19.01
C LEU A 5 6.08 21.66 17.90
N MET A 6 5.26 22.27 17.03
CA MET A 6 5.73 23.13 15.94
C MET A 6 6.39 24.40 16.46
N GLU A 7 5.84 25.02 17.50
CA GLU A 7 6.43 26.22 18.11
C GLU A 7 7.77 25.92 18.80
N ARG A 8 7.86 24.78 19.52
CA ARG A 8 9.10 24.31 20.17
C ARG A 8 10.18 23.88 19.19
N MET A 9 9.83 23.51 17.97
CA MET A 9 10.76 23.12 16.89
C MET A 9 11.15 24.29 15.99
N LYS A 10 10.62 25.48 16.23
CA LYS A 10 10.91 26.69 15.42
C LYS A 10 12.40 27.05 15.51
N GLY A 11 13.08 26.98 14.37
CA GLY A 11 14.53 27.22 14.29
C GLY A 11 15.42 26.02 14.63
N VAL A 12 14.84 24.84 14.91
CA VAL A 12 15.59 23.59 15.11
C VAL A 12 15.57 22.76 13.83
N CYS A 13 16.74 22.58 13.23
CA CYS A 13 16.90 21.65 12.12
C CYS A 13 17.56 20.37 12.66
N ARG A 14 16.89 19.21 12.46
CA ARG A 14 17.43 17.91 12.78
C ARG A 14 17.60 17.10 11.50
N VAL A 15 18.85 16.73 11.20
CA VAL A 15 19.19 15.88 10.06
C VAL A 15 19.56 14.51 10.57
N LYS A 16 19.03 13.46 9.94
CA LYS A 16 19.37 12.06 10.23
C LYS A 16 20.09 11.47 9.02
N PHE A 17 21.20 10.84 9.25
CA PHE A 17 21.94 10.06 8.26
C PHE A 17 21.80 8.58 8.61
N TYR A 18 21.60 7.74 7.61
CA TYR A 18 21.55 6.30 7.76
C TYR A 18 22.66 5.70 6.91
N VAL A 19 23.45 4.85 7.53
CA VAL A 19 24.54 4.12 6.88
C VAL A 19 24.51 2.67 7.37
N THR A 20 25.12 1.76 6.63
CA THR A 20 25.29 0.37 7.07
C THR A 20 26.20 0.32 8.32
N ASP A 21 25.91 -0.61 9.24
CA ASP A 21 26.70 -0.77 10.47
C ASP A 21 27.94 -1.69 10.22
N ASP A 22 28.71 -1.33 9.19
CA ASP A 22 29.95 -1.97 8.79
C ASP A 22 31.08 -0.93 8.68
N ALA A 23 32.25 -1.38 8.28
CA ALA A 23 33.42 -0.51 8.12
C ALA A 23 33.21 0.57 7.07
N ASP A 24 32.56 0.24 5.97
CA ASP A 24 32.32 1.14 4.84
C ASP A 24 31.28 2.21 5.20
N GLY A 25 30.18 1.83 5.85
CA GLY A 25 29.18 2.76 6.32
C GLY A 25 29.71 3.73 7.37
N LYS A 26 30.53 3.24 8.30
CA LYS A 26 31.21 4.09 9.30
C LYS A 26 32.18 5.07 8.66
N ALA A 27 32.95 4.64 7.64
CA ALA A 27 33.83 5.50 6.88
C ALA A 27 33.04 6.55 6.08
N GLN A 28 31.90 6.19 5.52
CA GLN A 28 31.00 7.11 4.82
C GLN A 28 30.42 8.14 5.77
N LEU A 29 29.96 7.74 6.95
CA LEU A 29 29.44 8.64 7.98
C LEU A 29 30.52 9.64 8.44
N ALA A 30 31.75 9.15 8.69
CA ALA A 30 32.86 9.99 9.08
C ALA A 30 33.13 11.09 8.02
N ARG A 31 33.12 10.73 6.73
CA ARG A 31 33.27 11.70 5.62
C ARG A 31 32.14 12.73 5.58
N TRP A 32 30.91 12.33 5.83
CA TRP A 32 29.77 13.25 5.85
C TRP A 32 29.77 14.21 7.03
N LEU A 33 30.37 13.78 8.15
CA LEU A 33 30.49 14.60 9.36
C LEU A 33 31.74 15.50 9.34
N GLU A 34 32.65 15.30 8.39
CA GLU A 34 33.86 16.12 8.25
C GLU A 34 33.48 17.60 8.02
N GLY A 35 33.97 18.48 8.86
CA GLY A 35 33.67 19.92 8.84
C GLY A 35 32.33 20.33 9.46
N ILE A 36 31.57 19.39 10.02
CA ILE A 36 30.33 19.70 10.74
C ILE A 36 30.65 19.97 12.21
N ASP A 37 30.67 21.23 12.59
CA ASP A 37 30.84 21.66 13.99
C ASP A 37 29.47 21.77 14.67
N LYS A 38 28.76 20.65 14.78
CA LYS A 38 27.47 20.53 15.48
C LYS A 38 27.41 19.22 16.26
N PRO A 39 26.78 19.22 17.46
CA PRO A 39 26.64 18.00 18.22
C PRO A 39 25.80 16.98 17.45
N TYR A 40 26.25 15.74 17.43
CA TYR A 40 25.50 14.62 16.87
C TYR A 40 25.53 13.42 17.81
N THR A 41 24.60 12.53 17.62
CA THR A 41 24.52 11.24 18.31
C THR A 41 24.42 10.12 17.29
N THR A 42 25.06 9.00 17.57
CA THR A 42 24.94 7.79 16.77
C THR A 42 24.18 6.72 17.56
N ALA A 43 23.36 5.96 16.85
CA ALA A 43 22.70 4.77 17.41
C ALA A 43 22.73 3.67 16.36
N SER A 44 23.04 2.45 16.78
CA SER A 44 22.86 1.28 15.93
C SER A 44 21.39 0.86 15.98
N LEU A 45 20.81 0.63 14.82
CA LEU A 45 19.46 0.09 14.68
C LEU A 45 19.60 -1.37 14.26
N GLY A 46 19.14 -2.30 15.10
CA GLY A 46 19.06 -3.71 14.74
C GLY A 46 18.09 -3.91 13.56
N ASP A 47 18.30 -4.93 12.73
CA ASP A 47 17.43 -5.25 11.60
C ASP A 47 15.96 -5.42 12.05
N ASN A 48 15.72 -6.02 13.22
CA ASN A 48 14.39 -6.15 13.80
C ASN A 48 13.79 -4.81 14.24
N ASP A 49 14.59 -3.90 14.77
CA ASP A 49 14.11 -2.58 15.19
C ASP A 49 13.73 -1.72 13.99
N TRP A 50 14.43 -1.90 12.87
CA TRP A 50 14.15 -1.18 11.65
C TRP A 50 12.95 -1.77 10.90
N ALA A 51 12.91 -3.10 10.75
CA ALA A 51 11.87 -3.80 10.02
C ALA A 51 10.47 -3.60 10.63
N HIS A 52 10.37 -3.42 11.96
CA HIS A 52 9.07 -3.32 12.65
C HIS A 52 8.81 -1.97 13.31
N SER A 53 9.80 -1.05 13.33
CA SER A 53 9.64 0.24 14.02
C SER A 53 8.53 1.14 13.43
N TRP A 54 8.20 0.98 12.15
CA TRP A 54 7.15 1.70 11.46
C TRP A 54 5.75 1.15 11.78
N GLN A 55 5.63 -0.14 12.16
CA GLN A 55 4.36 -0.79 12.50
C GLN A 55 3.63 -0.08 13.64
N LYS A 56 4.38 0.47 14.62
CA LYS A 56 3.79 1.23 15.74
C LYS A 56 3.07 2.50 15.31
N TYR A 57 3.41 3.04 14.14
CA TYR A 57 2.80 4.26 13.58
C TYR A 57 1.65 3.95 12.63
N TYR A 58 1.53 2.71 12.16
CA TYR A 58 0.47 2.28 11.27
C TYR A 58 -0.66 1.70 12.11
N LYS A 59 -1.75 2.44 12.21
CA LYS A 59 -2.93 2.09 13.03
C LYS A 59 -4.14 1.84 12.16
N PRO A 60 -5.13 1.06 12.64
CA PRO A 60 -6.39 0.90 11.94
C PRO A 60 -7.01 2.25 11.62
N MET A 61 -7.56 2.38 10.41
CA MET A 61 -8.22 3.61 9.97
C MET A 61 -9.56 3.32 9.32
N THR A 62 -10.53 4.19 9.55
CA THR A 62 -11.79 4.19 8.82
C THR A 62 -11.64 4.97 7.52
N VAL A 63 -12.18 4.44 6.42
CA VAL A 63 -12.21 5.12 5.12
C VAL A 63 -13.65 5.11 4.63
N GLY A 64 -14.12 6.24 4.12
CA GLY A 64 -15.52 6.39 3.73
C GLY A 64 -16.48 6.07 4.88
N GLU A 65 -17.60 5.45 4.57
CA GLU A 65 -18.65 5.08 5.54
C GLU A 65 -18.67 3.58 5.89
N LYS A 66 -18.10 2.72 5.01
CA LYS A 66 -18.24 1.26 5.13
C LYS A 66 -16.92 0.53 5.42
N LEU A 67 -15.77 1.12 5.10
CA LEU A 67 -14.49 0.41 5.18
C LEU A 67 -13.73 0.72 6.48
N TRP A 68 -13.01 -0.30 6.95
CA TRP A 68 -12.08 -0.21 8.06
C TRP A 68 -10.80 -0.95 7.69
N ILE A 69 -9.74 -0.21 7.42
CA ILE A 69 -8.44 -0.76 6.98
C ILE A 69 -7.62 -1.08 8.23
N VAL A 70 -7.20 -2.32 8.35
CA VAL A 70 -6.59 -2.87 9.57
C VAL A 70 -5.27 -3.53 9.23
N PRO A 71 -4.16 -3.14 9.86
CA PRO A 71 -2.92 -3.89 9.72
C PRO A 71 -3.03 -5.27 10.36
N GLU A 72 -2.36 -6.25 9.80
CA GLU A 72 -2.37 -7.65 10.23
C GLU A 72 -2.17 -7.82 11.75
N TRP A 73 -1.26 -7.07 12.34
CA TRP A 73 -0.94 -7.15 13.78
C TRP A 73 -1.97 -6.50 14.71
N GLU A 74 -3.00 -5.86 14.18
CA GLU A 74 -4.11 -5.25 14.93
C GLU A 74 -5.45 -5.97 14.64
N ARG A 75 -5.41 -7.15 13.97
CA ARG A 75 -6.60 -7.87 13.49
C ARG A 75 -7.55 -8.35 14.59
N ASP A 76 -7.08 -8.44 15.84
CA ASP A 76 -7.90 -8.88 16.97
C ASP A 76 -8.84 -7.78 17.49
N GLN A 77 -8.77 -6.57 16.94
CA GLN A 77 -9.66 -5.48 17.31
C GLN A 77 -11.04 -5.69 16.72
N THR A 78 -12.06 -5.27 17.47
CA THR A 78 -13.46 -5.31 17.00
C THR A 78 -13.68 -4.17 15.99
N PRO A 79 -14.22 -4.48 14.80
CA PRO A 79 -14.61 -3.46 13.84
C PRO A 79 -15.59 -2.44 14.43
N PRO A 80 -15.47 -1.15 14.13
CA PRO A 80 -16.51 -0.17 14.43
C PRO A 80 -17.85 -0.58 13.82
N GLU A 81 -18.94 -0.20 14.46
CA GLU A 81 -20.29 -0.55 13.99
C GLU A 81 -20.52 -0.12 12.54
N GLY A 82 -21.09 -1.02 11.73
CA GLY A 82 -21.37 -0.80 10.31
C GLY A 82 -20.16 -0.83 9.39
N ARG A 83 -18.95 -1.14 9.90
CA ARG A 83 -17.73 -1.17 9.11
C ARG A 83 -17.30 -2.58 8.71
N THR A 84 -16.88 -2.72 7.47
CA THR A 84 -16.30 -3.96 6.92
C THR A 84 -14.79 -3.90 7.05
N PRO A 85 -14.15 -4.84 7.75
CA PRO A 85 -12.70 -4.86 7.88
C PRO A 85 -12.04 -5.31 6.59
N VAL A 86 -10.89 -4.69 6.29
CA VAL A 86 -9.95 -5.08 5.24
C VAL A 86 -8.58 -5.18 5.89
N TYR A 87 -8.08 -6.39 6.02
CA TYR A 87 -6.81 -6.69 6.67
C TYR A 87 -5.66 -6.63 5.67
N LEU A 88 -4.59 -5.96 6.04
CA LEU A 88 -3.42 -5.81 5.18
C LEU A 88 -2.12 -5.98 5.98
N ASN A 89 -1.15 -6.60 5.35
CA ASN A 89 0.24 -6.42 5.71
C ASN A 89 0.81 -5.29 4.83
N PRO A 90 0.95 -4.08 5.36
CA PRO A 90 1.39 -2.92 4.57
C PRO A 90 2.89 -2.93 4.23
N GLY A 91 3.58 -4.02 4.33
CA GLY A 91 4.96 -4.31 3.93
C GLY A 91 5.74 -3.21 3.20
N LEU A 92 6.65 -3.59 2.31
CA LEU A 92 7.48 -2.67 1.52
C LEU A 92 6.86 -2.28 0.16
N THR A 93 5.61 -2.68 -0.10
CA THR A 93 4.91 -2.35 -1.36
C THR A 93 4.02 -1.13 -1.20
N PHE A 94 3.77 -0.44 -2.33
CA PHE A 94 2.79 0.64 -2.39
C PHE A 94 1.37 0.11 -2.12
N GLY A 95 0.49 0.96 -1.56
CA GLY A 95 -0.91 0.56 -1.29
C GLY A 95 -1.18 0.23 0.18
N THR A 96 -0.56 0.98 1.10
CA THR A 96 -0.83 0.86 2.55
C THR A 96 -2.19 1.43 2.99
N GLY A 97 -2.91 2.12 2.11
CA GLY A 97 -4.16 2.80 2.42
C GLY A 97 -4.01 4.23 2.96
N ASN A 98 -2.83 4.64 3.42
CA ASN A 98 -2.62 5.98 4.00
C ASN A 98 -2.56 7.10 2.94
N HIS A 99 -2.26 6.78 1.69
CA HIS A 99 -2.16 7.80 0.65
C HIS A 99 -3.55 8.33 0.27
N ALA A 100 -3.67 9.64 0.09
CA ALA A 100 -4.95 10.30 -0.20
C ALA A 100 -5.63 9.72 -1.47
N SER A 101 -4.87 9.40 -2.53
CA SER A 101 -5.42 8.77 -3.74
C SER A 101 -6.03 7.40 -3.46
N THR A 102 -5.37 6.59 -2.63
CA THR A 102 -5.90 5.27 -2.24
C THR A 102 -7.19 5.42 -1.44
N GLN A 103 -7.24 6.38 -0.51
CA GLN A 103 -8.47 6.66 0.25
C GLN A 103 -9.61 7.11 -0.64
N LEU A 104 -9.34 7.98 -1.63
CA LEU A 104 -10.35 8.39 -2.61
C LEU A 104 -10.87 7.22 -3.45
N CYS A 105 -9.98 6.33 -3.90
CA CYS A 105 -10.40 5.12 -4.61
C CYS A 105 -11.25 4.20 -3.71
N LEU A 106 -10.84 3.99 -2.45
CA LEU A 106 -11.60 3.19 -1.48
C LEU A 106 -13.00 3.78 -1.21
N MET A 107 -13.11 5.11 -1.09
CA MET A 107 -14.42 5.78 -0.97
C MET A 107 -15.26 5.58 -2.23
N GLY A 108 -14.64 5.69 -3.42
CA GLY A 108 -15.32 5.41 -4.70
C GLY A 108 -15.84 3.97 -4.79
N LEU A 109 -15.13 3.00 -4.23
CA LEU A 109 -15.61 1.61 -4.20
C LEU A 109 -16.96 1.47 -3.48
N GLU A 110 -17.22 2.25 -2.45
CA GLU A 110 -18.50 2.20 -1.72
C GLU A 110 -19.71 2.60 -2.57
N GLU A 111 -19.47 3.38 -3.62
CA GLU A 111 -20.48 3.87 -4.56
C GLU A 111 -20.57 2.99 -5.83
N TYR A 112 -19.41 2.58 -6.37
CA TYR A 112 -19.33 2.00 -7.71
C TYR A 112 -19.22 0.47 -7.74
N VAL A 113 -18.94 -0.21 -6.63
CA VAL A 113 -18.94 -1.69 -6.61
C VAL A 113 -20.34 -2.20 -6.89
N VAL A 114 -20.44 -3.05 -7.91
CA VAL A 114 -21.67 -3.78 -8.23
C VAL A 114 -21.60 -5.14 -7.54
N PRO A 115 -22.48 -5.41 -6.54
CA PRO A 115 -22.48 -6.69 -5.85
C PRO A 115 -22.68 -7.86 -6.81
N GLY A 116 -21.85 -8.90 -6.64
CA GLY A 116 -21.88 -10.08 -7.50
C GLY A 116 -21.17 -9.93 -8.84
N ALA A 117 -20.65 -8.74 -9.20
CA ALA A 117 -19.90 -8.52 -10.42
C ALA A 117 -18.37 -8.61 -10.21
N PRO A 118 -17.60 -8.98 -11.26
CA PRO A 118 -16.15 -8.98 -11.20
C PRO A 118 -15.57 -7.56 -11.30
N VAL A 119 -14.37 -7.35 -10.76
CA VAL A 119 -13.61 -6.12 -10.88
C VAL A 119 -12.23 -6.38 -11.51
N LEU A 120 -11.68 -5.37 -12.18
CA LEU A 120 -10.32 -5.37 -12.70
C LEU A 120 -9.52 -4.28 -11.97
N ASP A 121 -8.29 -4.61 -11.52
CA ASP A 121 -7.41 -3.70 -10.79
C ASP A 121 -6.07 -3.60 -11.50
N LEU A 122 -5.78 -2.45 -12.08
CA LEU A 122 -4.58 -2.17 -12.86
C LEU A 122 -3.56 -1.40 -12.00
N GLY A 123 -2.39 -2.00 -11.77
CA GLY A 123 -1.40 -1.50 -10.82
C GLY A 123 -1.83 -1.78 -9.38
N CYS A 124 -2.12 -3.05 -9.08
CA CYS A 124 -2.78 -3.43 -7.84
C CYS A 124 -1.91 -3.25 -6.58
N GLY A 125 -0.58 -3.25 -6.71
CA GLY A 125 0.35 -3.16 -5.58
C GLY A 125 0.06 -4.19 -4.49
N SER A 126 -0.34 -3.73 -3.31
CA SER A 126 -0.74 -4.59 -2.19
C SER A 126 -2.07 -5.35 -2.39
N GLY A 127 -2.81 -5.06 -3.45
CA GLY A 127 -4.15 -5.60 -3.70
C GLY A 127 -5.27 -4.92 -2.89
N ILE A 128 -4.98 -3.82 -2.19
CA ILE A 128 -5.94 -3.18 -1.27
C ILE A 128 -7.28 -2.85 -1.94
N LEU A 129 -7.27 -2.33 -3.18
CA LEU A 129 -8.49 -1.94 -3.88
C LEU A 129 -9.32 -3.17 -4.30
N SER A 130 -8.66 -4.19 -4.85
CA SER A 130 -9.30 -5.46 -5.19
C SER A 130 -9.94 -6.13 -3.98
N ILE A 131 -9.19 -6.21 -2.86
CA ILE A 131 -9.64 -6.84 -1.62
C ILE A 131 -10.82 -6.06 -1.03
N ALA A 132 -10.74 -4.72 -0.99
CA ALA A 132 -11.82 -3.86 -0.53
C ALA A 132 -13.08 -4.00 -1.40
N ALA A 133 -12.92 -4.06 -2.73
CA ALA A 133 -14.04 -4.29 -3.64
C ALA A 133 -14.75 -5.62 -3.36
N MET A 134 -13.98 -6.70 -3.12
CA MET A 134 -14.55 -8.01 -2.76
C MET A 134 -15.19 -8.00 -1.37
N ALA A 135 -14.64 -7.26 -0.41
CA ALA A 135 -15.25 -7.06 0.89
C ALA A 135 -16.57 -6.27 0.82
N LEU A 136 -16.71 -5.40 -0.16
CA LEU A 136 -17.95 -4.65 -0.47
C LEU A 136 -18.95 -5.42 -1.36
N GLY A 137 -18.64 -6.66 -1.74
CA GLY A 137 -19.58 -7.55 -2.43
C GLY A 137 -19.24 -7.88 -3.88
N ALA A 138 -18.11 -7.47 -4.43
CA ALA A 138 -17.66 -7.96 -5.73
C ALA A 138 -17.47 -9.49 -5.68
N SER A 139 -17.84 -10.18 -6.77
CA SER A 139 -17.77 -11.66 -6.81
C SER A 139 -16.34 -12.16 -6.91
N SER A 140 -15.51 -11.47 -7.67
CA SER A 140 -14.12 -11.82 -7.95
C SER A 140 -13.33 -10.59 -8.37
N ALA A 141 -12.01 -10.70 -8.37
CA ALA A 141 -11.15 -9.67 -8.92
C ALA A 141 -10.05 -10.30 -9.79
N VAL A 142 -9.73 -9.61 -10.86
CA VAL A 142 -8.50 -9.82 -11.63
C VAL A 142 -7.62 -8.59 -11.40
N ALA A 143 -6.38 -8.81 -11.02
CA ALA A 143 -5.44 -7.74 -10.71
C ALA A 143 -4.15 -7.90 -11.51
N VAL A 144 -3.55 -6.80 -11.88
CA VAL A 144 -2.29 -6.78 -12.63
C VAL A 144 -1.35 -5.77 -12.01
N ASP A 145 -0.08 -6.13 -11.93
CA ASP A 145 0.99 -5.21 -11.57
C ASP A 145 2.23 -5.47 -12.43
N ILE A 146 2.98 -4.42 -12.73
CA ILE A 146 4.25 -4.54 -13.47
C ILE A 146 5.35 -5.15 -12.59
N ASP A 147 5.27 -4.99 -11.27
CA ASP A 147 6.21 -5.58 -10.33
C ASP A 147 5.78 -7.03 -9.98
N PRO A 148 6.58 -8.05 -10.33
CA PRO A 148 6.26 -9.43 -9.95
C PRO A 148 6.13 -9.64 -8.44
N LYS A 149 6.79 -8.84 -7.60
CA LYS A 149 6.67 -8.91 -6.14
C LYS A 149 5.28 -8.54 -5.63
N ALA A 150 4.59 -7.66 -6.35
CA ALA A 150 3.23 -7.28 -6.00
C ALA A 150 2.25 -8.46 -6.05
N VAL A 151 2.52 -9.45 -6.92
CA VAL A 151 1.69 -10.66 -7.04
C VAL A 151 1.65 -11.45 -5.73
N ASP A 152 2.81 -11.70 -5.13
CA ASP A 152 2.89 -12.44 -3.88
C ASP A 152 2.24 -11.67 -2.73
N VAL A 153 2.54 -10.37 -2.63
CA VAL A 153 1.97 -9.49 -1.59
C VAL A 153 0.45 -9.40 -1.71
N ALA A 154 -0.09 -9.25 -2.91
CA ALA A 154 -1.54 -9.21 -3.13
C ALA A 154 -2.22 -10.51 -2.71
N TYR A 155 -1.61 -11.68 -2.99
CA TYR A 155 -2.13 -12.96 -2.54
C TYR A 155 -2.02 -13.16 -1.02
N GLU A 156 -0.93 -12.72 -0.39
CA GLU A 156 -0.79 -12.75 1.07
C GLU A 156 -1.90 -11.93 1.72
N ASN A 157 -2.12 -10.70 1.27
CA ASN A 157 -3.18 -9.83 1.76
C ASN A 157 -4.58 -10.40 1.49
N ALA A 158 -4.81 -11.01 0.34
CA ALA A 158 -6.07 -11.70 0.05
C ALA A 158 -6.33 -12.85 1.04
N GLY A 159 -5.30 -13.62 1.37
CA GLY A 159 -5.35 -14.69 2.37
C GLY A 159 -5.75 -14.18 3.75
N LEU A 160 -5.27 -13.00 4.18
CA LEU A 160 -5.68 -12.39 5.45
C LEU A 160 -7.19 -12.09 5.52
N ASN A 161 -7.82 -11.90 4.35
CA ASN A 161 -9.26 -11.61 4.21
C ASN A 161 -10.09 -12.84 3.81
N GLY A 162 -9.51 -14.06 3.84
CA GLY A 162 -10.21 -15.29 3.48
C GLY A 162 -10.55 -15.36 1.98
N ILE A 163 -9.86 -14.61 1.12
CA ILE A 163 -10.06 -14.60 -0.31
C ILE A 163 -9.09 -15.58 -0.97
N GLY A 164 -9.65 -16.63 -1.58
CA GLY A 164 -8.89 -17.67 -2.27
C GLY A 164 -8.56 -17.32 -3.73
N ARG A 165 -7.68 -18.12 -4.32
CA ARG A 165 -7.29 -18.01 -5.74
C ARG A 165 -8.40 -18.38 -6.73
N ASP A 166 -9.47 -18.95 -6.26
CA ASP A 166 -10.69 -19.21 -7.03
C ASP A 166 -11.47 -17.91 -7.33
N ARG A 167 -11.31 -16.89 -6.51
CA ARG A 167 -11.98 -15.60 -6.66
C ARG A 167 -11.02 -14.45 -6.96
N TYR A 168 -9.73 -14.61 -6.74
CA TYR A 168 -8.73 -13.58 -6.95
C TYR A 168 -7.61 -14.10 -7.82
N THR A 169 -7.43 -13.49 -8.98
CA THR A 169 -6.35 -13.78 -9.92
C THR A 169 -5.44 -12.58 -10.04
N VAL A 170 -4.15 -12.75 -9.77
CA VAL A 170 -3.14 -11.70 -9.90
C VAL A 170 -2.13 -12.09 -10.97
N ARG A 171 -1.78 -11.17 -11.86
CA ARG A 171 -0.82 -11.33 -12.94
C ARG A 171 0.29 -10.29 -12.84
N ALA A 172 1.53 -10.70 -13.07
CA ALA A 172 2.61 -9.77 -13.36
C ALA A 172 2.61 -9.46 -14.86
N GLY A 173 2.72 -8.18 -15.22
CA GLY A 173 2.82 -7.77 -16.61
C GLY A 173 2.55 -6.29 -16.83
N ASP A 174 2.93 -5.82 -17.99
CA ASP A 174 2.71 -4.43 -18.42
C ASP A 174 1.52 -4.35 -19.38
N VAL A 175 0.41 -3.81 -18.90
CA VAL A 175 -0.83 -3.64 -19.68
C VAL A 175 -0.71 -2.68 -20.87
N LEU A 176 0.38 -1.91 -20.97
CA LEU A 176 0.62 -1.04 -22.13
C LEU A 176 1.34 -1.78 -23.26
N THR A 177 2.12 -2.81 -22.98
CA THR A 177 3.00 -3.44 -23.96
C THR A 177 2.71 -4.94 -24.16
N ASP A 178 2.15 -5.64 -23.18
CA ASP A 178 1.85 -7.07 -23.27
C ASP A 178 0.46 -7.31 -23.89
N GLN A 179 0.45 -7.49 -25.22
CA GLN A 179 -0.79 -7.74 -25.97
C GLN A 179 -1.48 -9.05 -25.58
N ALA A 180 -0.74 -10.05 -25.13
CA ALA A 180 -1.32 -11.33 -24.70
C ALA A 180 -2.10 -11.15 -23.40
N LEU A 181 -1.52 -10.41 -22.44
CA LEU A 181 -2.17 -10.03 -21.19
C LEU A 181 -3.42 -9.20 -21.46
N VAL A 182 -3.31 -8.15 -22.29
CA VAL A 182 -4.47 -7.29 -22.65
C VAL A 182 -5.60 -8.12 -23.27
N LYS A 183 -5.28 -9.08 -24.14
CA LYS A 183 -6.27 -9.98 -24.73
C LYS A 183 -6.91 -10.89 -23.68
N GLU A 184 -6.14 -11.42 -22.74
CA GLU A 184 -6.65 -12.21 -21.61
C GLU A 184 -7.62 -11.39 -20.77
N LEU A 185 -7.24 -10.18 -20.37
CA LEU A 185 -8.07 -9.27 -19.60
C LEU A 185 -9.36 -8.86 -20.33
N GLY A 186 -9.27 -8.62 -21.62
CA GLY A 186 -10.41 -8.29 -22.49
C GLY A 186 -11.36 -9.47 -22.77
N GLY A 187 -11.04 -10.67 -22.30
CA GLY A 187 -11.87 -11.87 -22.47
C GLY A 187 -13.20 -11.83 -21.71
N GLN A 188 -13.35 -10.93 -20.76
CA GLN A 188 -14.61 -10.70 -20.04
C GLN A 188 -14.86 -9.19 -19.85
N ARG A 189 -16.09 -8.85 -19.46
CA ARG A 189 -16.43 -7.47 -19.10
C ARG A 189 -16.34 -7.25 -17.60
N TYR A 190 -15.77 -6.12 -17.22
CA TYR A 190 -15.69 -5.66 -15.85
C TYR A 190 -16.53 -4.38 -15.72
N PRO A 191 -17.62 -4.40 -14.93
CA PRO A 191 -18.41 -3.20 -14.64
C PRO A 191 -17.61 -2.10 -13.94
N LEU A 192 -16.54 -2.49 -13.24
CA LEU A 192 -15.64 -1.57 -12.55
C LEU A 192 -14.19 -1.94 -12.85
N VAL A 193 -13.44 -0.94 -13.30
CA VAL A 193 -11.98 -1.01 -13.47
C VAL A 193 -11.34 0.00 -12.52
N LEU A 194 -10.37 -0.47 -11.76
CA LEU A 194 -9.61 0.30 -10.78
C LEU A 194 -8.22 0.60 -11.33
N ALA A 195 -7.74 1.81 -11.12
CA ALA A 195 -6.37 2.20 -11.49
C ALA A 195 -5.90 3.35 -10.57
N ASN A 196 -5.11 3.03 -9.57
CA ASN A 196 -4.48 4.03 -8.69
C ASN A 196 -2.98 4.09 -9.00
N ILE A 197 -2.66 4.57 -10.20
CA ILE A 197 -1.32 4.64 -10.79
C ILE A 197 -1.05 6.04 -11.33
N VAL A 198 0.16 6.27 -11.82
CA VAL A 198 0.55 7.57 -12.36
C VAL A 198 -0.20 7.92 -13.66
N ALA A 199 -0.43 9.21 -13.87
CA ALA A 199 -1.20 9.70 -15.01
C ALA A 199 -0.63 9.28 -16.37
N ASP A 200 0.70 9.19 -16.49
CA ASP A 200 1.39 8.77 -17.71
C ASP A 200 1.06 7.33 -18.14
N VAL A 201 0.60 6.50 -17.20
CA VAL A 201 0.11 5.14 -17.51
C VAL A 201 -1.40 5.14 -17.74
N ILE A 202 -2.18 5.93 -16.97
CA ILE A 202 -3.64 5.98 -17.14
C ILE A 202 -4.04 6.58 -18.52
N MET A 203 -3.35 7.62 -18.96
CA MET A 203 -3.71 8.28 -20.23
C MET A 203 -3.66 7.34 -21.44
N PRO A 204 -2.60 6.55 -21.68
CA PRO A 204 -2.60 5.56 -22.76
C PRO A 204 -3.64 4.45 -22.61
N LEU A 205 -4.03 4.09 -21.38
CA LEU A 205 -5.04 3.05 -21.14
C LEU A 205 -6.47 3.53 -21.46
N SER A 206 -6.70 4.84 -21.53
CA SER A 206 -8.01 5.42 -21.81
C SER A 206 -8.29 5.64 -23.32
N ALA A 207 -7.31 5.39 -24.18
CA ALA A 207 -7.41 5.53 -25.62
C ALA A 207 -7.86 4.23 -26.29
#